data_b5bc1c193cf8db4a8b1ccbde235d75d4
#
_entry.id   b5bc1c193cf8db4a8b1ccbde235d75d4
#
_cell.length_a   1.000
_cell.length_b   1.000
_cell.length_c   1.000
_cell.angle_alpha   90.00
_cell.angle_beta   90.00
_cell.angle_gamma   90.00
#
_symmetry.space_group_name_H-M   'P 1'
#
loop_
_entity.id
_entity.type
_entity.pdbx_description
1 polymer ?
#
loop_
_entity_poly.entity_id
_entity_poly.type
_entity_poly.pdbx_seq_one_letter_code
_entity_poly.pdbx_strand_id
1 'polypeptide(L)' 'MHKKDVLLFIKEQHEALSKMKASQFAGRITREEQKLYQEAWSYIDPKAKVCFSCGRSPQIMSVALLNYYEANKPKRRKKK' A
#
# COMPACT_ATOMS: atom_id res chain seq x y z
N MET A 1 -0.36 6.84 11.96
CA MET A 1 0.67 5.86 11.56
C MET A 1 1.94 6.62 11.19
N HIS A 2 3.06 6.18 11.69
CA HIS A 2 4.32 6.85 11.41
C HIS A 2 4.94 6.31 10.14
N LYS A 3 5.90 7.04 9.60
CA LYS A 3 6.55 6.64 8.36
C LYS A 3 7.12 5.23 8.44
N LYS A 4 7.80 4.90 9.53
CA LYS A 4 8.35 3.57 9.69
C LYS A 4 7.26 2.52 9.68
N ASP A 5 6.14 2.82 10.31
CA ASP A 5 5.03 1.89 10.36
C ASP A 5 4.43 1.70 8.99
N VAL A 6 4.33 2.79 8.22
CA VAL A 6 3.80 2.72 6.88
C VAL A 6 4.69 1.83 6.01
N LEU A 7 6.00 2.06 6.09
CA LEU A 7 6.94 1.28 5.29
C LEU A 7 6.92 -0.19 5.67
N LEU A 8 6.87 -0.47 6.97
CA LEU A 8 6.83 -1.84 7.43
C LEU A 8 5.54 -2.53 6.98
N PHE A 9 4.43 -1.82 7.09
CA PHE A 9 3.15 -2.36 6.69
C PHE A 9 3.16 -2.67 5.18
N ILE A 10 3.69 -1.77 4.37
CA ILE A 10 3.76 -2.00 2.94
C ILE A 10 4.65 -3.19 2.65
N LYS A 11 5.75 -3.32 3.38
CA LYS A 11 6.64 -4.44 3.19
C LYS A 11 5.93 -5.75 3.49
N GLU A 12 5.18 -5.78 4.57
CA GLU A 12 4.46 -6.99 4.95
C GLU A 12 3.36 -7.33 3.97
N GLN A 13 2.74 -6.32 3.38
CA GLN A 13 1.65 -6.50 2.44
C GLN A 13 2.10 -6.44 0.99
N HIS A 14 3.39 -6.49 0.77
CA HIS A 14 3.94 -6.28 -0.58
C HIS A 14 3.34 -7.23 -1.60
N GLU A 15 3.22 -8.50 -1.23
CA GLU A 15 2.69 -9.49 -2.15
C GLU A 15 1.22 -9.20 -2.48
N ALA A 16 0.44 -8.88 -1.45
CA ALA A 16 -0.96 -8.57 -1.67
C ALA A 16 -1.12 -7.30 -2.50
N LEU A 17 -0.29 -6.30 -2.24
CA LEU A 17 -0.34 -5.07 -3.01
C LEU A 17 0.04 -5.30 -4.45
N SER A 18 1.02 -6.16 -4.69
CA SER A 18 1.43 -6.48 -6.04
C SER A 18 0.29 -7.16 -6.81
N LYS A 19 -0.45 -8.02 -6.12
CA LYS A 19 -1.59 -8.67 -6.76
C LYS A 19 -2.70 -7.69 -7.06
N MET A 20 -2.96 -6.76 -6.16
CA MET A 20 -3.96 -5.73 -6.39
C MET A 20 -3.58 -4.86 -7.57
N LYS A 21 -2.30 -4.52 -7.66
CA LYS A 21 -1.81 -3.69 -8.74
C LYS A 21 -2.00 -4.39 -10.07
N ALA A 22 -1.73 -5.67 -10.11
CA ALA A 22 -1.80 -6.42 -11.36
C ALA A 22 -3.22 -6.74 -11.80
N SER A 23 -4.10 -7.06 -10.84
CA SER A 23 -5.42 -7.57 -11.19
C SER A 23 -6.58 -6.66 -10.84
N GLN A 24 -6.34 -5.57 -10.19
CA GLN A 24 -7.40 -4.65 -9.73
C GLN A 24 -8.33 -5.33 -8.72
N PHE A 25 -7.93 -6.47 -8.20
CA PHE A 25 -8.79 -7.21 -7.30
C PHE A 25 -8.13 -7.32 -5.93
N ALA A 26 -8.83 -6.84 -4.92
CA ALA A 26 -8.29 -6.82 -3.57
C ALA A 26 -8.31 -8.18 -2.89
N GLY A 27 -9.15 -9.07 -3.32
CA GLY A 27 -9.27 -10.36 -2.68
C GLY A 27 -9.92 -10.22 -1.32
N ARG A 28 -9.52 -11.08 -0.39
CA ARG A 28 -10.07 -11.03 0.92
C ARG A 28 -9.24 -10.14 1.78
N ILE A 29 -9.81 -9.07 2.25
CA ILE A 29 -9.13 -8.15 3.15
C ILE A 29 -10.01 -7.91 4.35
N THR A 30 -9.47 -8.14 5.55
CA THR A 30 -10.24 -7.96 6.76
C THR A 30 -10.49 -6.47 7.00
N ARG A 31 -11.44 -6.19 7.88
CA ARG A 31 -11.72 -4.81 8.22
C ARG A 31 -10.53 -4.12 8.81
N GLU A 32 -9.78 -4.83 9.63
CA GLU A 32 -8.60 -4.25 10.25
C GLU A 32 -7.56 -3.90 9.21
N GLU A 33 -7.37 -4.80 8.23
CA GLU A 33 -6.44 -4.52 7.15
C GLU A 33 -6.90 -3.35 6.32
N GLN A 34 -8.21 -3.25 6.08
CA GLN A 34 -8.74 -2.12 5.32
C GLN A 34 -8.44 -0.80 6.01
N LYS A 35 -8.58 -0.78 7.33
CA LYS A 35 -8.26 0.43 8.09
C LYS A 35 -6.78 0.79 7.99
N LEU A 36 -5.93 -0.23 8.08
CA LEU A 36 -4.51 0.01 7.98
C LEU A 36 -4.11 0.52 6.60
N TYR A 37 -4.69 -0.05 5.56
CA TYR A 37 -4.44 0.42 4.21
C TYR A 37 -4.88 1.87 4.06
N GLN A 38 -6.04 2.21 4.60
CA GLN A 38 -6.53 3.57 4.52
C GLN A 38 -5.62 4.52 5.28
N GLU A 39 -5.16 4.12 6.46
CA GLU A 39 -4.26 4.96 7.24
C GLU A 39 -2.93 5.16 6.52
N ALA A 40 -2.40 4.10 5.94
CA ALA A 40 -1.14 4.21 5.22
C ALA A 40 -1.28 5.13 4.01
N TRP A 41 -2.35 4.98 3.27
CA TRP A 41 -2.57 5.84 2.11
C TRP A 41 -2.79 7.29 2.53
N SER A 42 -3.54 7.49 3.61
CA SER A 42 -3.78 8.85 4.12
C SER A 42 -2.51 9.51 4.60
N TYR A 43 -1.57 8.72 5.09
CA TYR A 43 -0.28 9.27 5.49
C TYR A 43 0.45 9.86 4.28
N ILE A 44 0.35 9.19 3.14
CA ILE A 44 1.00 9.64 1.92
C ILE A 44 0.20 10.77 1.27
N ASP A 45 -1.12 10.62 1.25
CA ASP A 45 -2.01 11.60 0.63
C ASP A 45 -3.22 11.77 1.54
N PRO A 46 -3.25 12.84 2.31
CA PRO A 46 -4.33 13.04 3.29
C PRO A 46 -5.72 13.07 2.70
N LYS A 47 -5.82 13.35 1.41
CA LYS A 47 -7.13 13.39 0.78
C LYS A 47 -7.55 12.06 0.20
N ALA A 48 -6.68 11.08 0.22
CA ALA A 48 -6.97 9.80 -0.38
C ALA A 48 -7.98 9.00 0.42
N LYS A 49 -8.85 8.32 -0.29
CA LYS A 49 -9.80 7.42 0.34
C LYS A 49 -9.88 6.18 -0.51
N VAL A 50 -9.77 5.03 0.10
CA VAL A 50 -9.83 3.79 -0.61
C VAL A 50 -11.20 3.16 -0.46
N CYS A 51 -11.70 2.58 -1.54
CA CYS A 51 -12.96 1.86 -1.52
C CYS A 51 -12.69 0.47 -2.06
N PHE A 52 -12.70 -0.51 -1.18
CA PHE A 52 -12.33 -1.86 -1.61
C PHE A 52 -13.39 -2.56 -2.45
N SER A 53 -14.56 -1.99 -2.52
CA SER A 53 -15.60 -2.54 -3.38
C SER A 53 -15.80 -1.70 -4.64
N CYS A 54 -14.95 -0.72 -4.86
CA CYS A 54 -15.09 0.15 -6.01
C CYS A 54 -14.00 -0.10 -7.02
N GLY A 55 -14.24 -0.89 -8.00
CA GLY A 55 -13.39 -1.04 -9.16
C GLY A 55 -11.89 -0.84 -8.97
N ARG A 56 -11.40 0.28 -9.46
CA ARG A 56 -9.96 0.51 -9.47
C ARG A 56 -9.35 1.08 -8.22
N SER A 57 -10.19 1.42 -7.25
CA SER A 57 -9.66 2.06 -6.05
C SER A 57 -8.55 1.26 -5.37
N PRO A 58 -8.71 -0.06 -5.17
CA PRO A 58 -7.63 -0.83 -4.57
C PRO A 58 -6.37 -0.84 -5.43
N GLN A 59 -6.53 -0.84 -6.74
CA GLN A 59 -5.37 -0.83 -7.62
C GLN A 59 -4.63 0.50 -7.51
N ILE A 60 -5.36 1.59 -7.51
CA ILE A 60 -4.75 2.91 -7.40
C ILE A 60 -4.03 3.03 -6.07
N MET A 61 -4.65 2.58 -5.00
CA MET A 61 -4.03 2.61 -3.69
C MET A 61 -2.76 1.77 -3.68
N SER A 62 -2.80 0.57 -4.25
CA SER A 62 -1.64 -0.30 -4.23
C SER A 62 -0.48 0.31 -5.01
N VAL A 63 -0.76 0.94 -6.14
CA VAL A 63 0.29 1.61 -6.89
C VAL A 63 0.90 2.73 -6.07
N ALA A 64 0.07 3.53 -5.42
CA ALA A 64 0.56 4.64 -4.61
C ALA A 64 1.42 4.14 -3.46
N LEU A 65 0.97 3.09 -2.76
CA LEU A 65 1.72 2.56 -1.63
C LEU A 65 3.04 1.94 -2.08
N LEU A 66 3.01 1.19 -3.17
CA LEU A 66 4.24 0.56 -3.65
C LEU A 66 5.24 1.58 -4.14
N ASN A 67 4.78 2.62 -4.82
CA ASN A 67 5.68 3.68 -5.27
C ASN A 67 6.30 4.41 -4.09
N TYR A 68 5.50 4.68 -3.06
CA TYR A 68 6.02 5.32 -1.87
C TYR A 68 7.07 4.45 -1.21
N TYR A 69 6.80 3.15 -1.12
CA TYR A 69 7.74 2.23 -0.51
C TYR A 69 9.06 2.19 -1.29
N GLU A 70 8.97 2.11 -2.62
CA GLU A 70 10.19 2.07 -3.43
C GLU A 70 11.01 3.35 -3.30
N ALA A 71 10.34 4.47 -3.14
CA ALA A 71 11.03 5.74 -3.02
C ALA A 71 11.65 5.93 -1.65
N ASN A 72 11.11 5.27 -0.62
CA ASN A 72 11.53 5.51 0.75
C ASN A 72 12.15 4.32 1.47
N LYS A 73 12.17 3.16 0.84
CA LYS A 73 12.76 2.01 1.52
C LYS A 73 14.26 2.22 1.71
N PRO A 74 14.85 1.61 2.74
CA PRO A 74 16.27 1.74 2.97
C PRO A 74 17.02 1.22 1.76
N LYS A 75 17.94 2.04 1.24
CA LYS A 75 18.69 1.61 0.12
C LYS A 75 19.78 0.77 0.55
N ARG A 76 19.86 -0.46 0.13
CA ARG A 76 20.91 -1.30 0.46
C ARG A 76 21.92 -1.05 -0.54
N ARG A 77 23.08 -0.77 -0.17
CA ARG A 77 24.13 -0.56 -1.05
C ARG A 77 24.38 -1.77 -1.85
N LYS A 78 24.20 -1.79 -2.99
CA LYS A 78 24.40 -2.92 -3.75
C LYS A 78 25.72 -2.94 -4.20
N LYS A 79 26.35 -3.79 -4.14
CA LYS A 79 27.61 -3.86 -4.48
C LYS A 79 27.65 -4.25 -5.74
N LYS A 80 27.93 -4.00 -6.51
CA LYS A 80 27.83 -4.39 -7.65
C LYS A 80 28.76 -4.46 -8.14
#